data_7ba8fadaa8b6231fcbf329346296e7c2
#
_entry.id   7ba8fadaa8b6231fcbf329346296e7c2
#
_cell.length_a   1.000
_cell.length_b   1.000
_cell.length_c   1.000
_cell.angle_alpha   90.00
_cell.angle_beta   90.00
_cell.angle_gamma   90.00
#
_symmetry.space_group_name_H-M   'P 1'
#
loop_
_entity.id
_entity.type
_entity.pdbx_description
1 polymer ?
#
loop_
_entity_poly.entity_id
_entity_poly.type
_entity_poly.pdbx_seq_one_letter_code
_entity_poly.pdbx_strand_id
1 'polypeptide(L)'
;MKTRIYIDGYNLYYGCLKRTPYKWLDIFKLFDDYILPSSTSEVRTNDNLSIKFFTANIVEKAATSKDSLADQQAYHRALTFNSSNGQLEIIKGYYSVNPTRAFKIDQKEPKKHPNECEYVDIWKLEEKQTDVNIAVEALFDVFTDDSIEQVVFVTNDTDLERALEKIKSLNKVKIGLVIPTTDSVRYPNEKLDIHADWTRKNILIEELKQSQLPRVIQGGRKPVSKPIGWFGQPEILEEIILTLLQVEANRTKCWRWLEKPLPSFDDLPPLTDPPILLLDNEETAKIVLSYAQKYTQLFNN
;
A
#
# COMPACT_ATOMS: atom_id res chain seq x y z
N MET A 1 -21.46 2.79 -13.34
CA MET A 1 -21.67 1.55 -12.53
C MET A 1 -21.20 1.83 -11.11
N LYS A 2 -22.12 1.72 -10.13
CA LYS A 2 -21.77 1.94 -8.72
C LYS A 2 -20.96 0.75 -8.20
N THR A 3 -19.69 1.00 -7.90
CA THR A 3 -18.70 -0.04 -7.56
C THR A 3 -18.27 0.09 -6.10
N ARG A 4 -18.27 -1.03 -5.38
CA ARG A 4 -17.69 -1.14 -4.04
C ARG A 4 -16.52 -2.08 -4.04
N ILE A 5 -15.38 -1.61 -3.51
CA ILE A 5 -14.13 -2.36 -3.48
C ILE A 5 -13.81 -2.77 -2.05
N TYR A 6 -13.50 -4.05 -1.86
CA TYR A 6 -13.07 -4.66 -0.60
C TYR A 6 -11.60 -5.00 -0.72
N ILE A 7 -10.74 -4.22 -0.03
CA ILE A 7 -9.29 -4.39 -0.12
C ILE A 7 -8.80 -5.12 1.12
N ASP A 8 -8.29 -6.32 0.93
CA ASP A 8 -7.44 -6.97 1.92
C ASP A 8 -6.09 -6.24 1.97
N GLY A 9 -5.94 -5.39 2.98
CA GLY A 9 -4.74 -4.54 3.12
C GLY A 9 -3.48 -5.34 3.38
N TYR A 10 -3.59 -6.53 4.01
CA TYR A 10 -2.46 -7.41 4.24
C TYR A 10 -1.98 -8.05 2.94
N ASN A 11 -2.90 -8.62 2.17
CA ASN A 11 -2.59 -9.18 0.85
C ASN A 11 -2.01 -8.12 -0.09
N LEU A 12 -2.60 -6.91 -0.13
CA LEU A 12 -2.08 -5.80 -0.93
C LEU A 12 -0.68 -5.38 -0.48
N TYR A 13 -0.44 -5.24 0.82
CA TYR A 13 0.87 -4.85 1.34
C TYR A 13 1.94 -5.89 1.01
N TYR A 14 1.70 -7.15 1.30
CA TYR A 14 2.70 -8.20 1.10
C TYR A 14 2.92 -8.55 -0.37
N GLY A 15 1.88 -8.45 -1.19
CA GLY A 15 1.94 -8.77 -2.60
C GLY A 15 2.48 -7.66 -3.50
N CYS A 16 2.28 -6.38 -3.11
CA CYS A 16 2.60 -5.25 -3.97
C CYS A 16 3.50 -4.17 -3.34
N LEU A 17 3.42 -3.95 -2.03
CA LEU A 17 3.98 -2.74 -1.42
C LEU A 17 5.20 -2.99 -0.53
N LYS A 18 5.31 -4.19 0.04
CA LYS A 18 6.44 -4.54 0.91
C LYS A 18 7.77 -4.43 0.16
N ARG A 19 8.73 -3.74 0.76
CA ARG A 19 10.06 -3.49 0.17
C ARG A 19 10.05 -2.67 -1.12
N THR A 20 9.00 -1.88 -1.35
CA THR A 20 8.92 -0.93 -2.46
C THR A 20 8.82 0.50 -1.93
N PRO A 21 9.14 1.52 -2.75
CA PRO A 21 8.92 2.92 -2.42
C PRO A 21 7.45 3.36 -2.56
N TYR A 22 6.55 2.44 -2.96
CA TYR A 22 5.17 2.74 -3.37
C TYR A 22 4.14 2.53 -2.25
N LYS A 23 4.56 2.47 -0.99
CA LYS A 23 3.65 2.28 0.17
C LYS A 23 2.68 3.44 0.39
N TRP A 24 3.03 4.66 -0.10
CA TRP A 24 2.20 5.86 0.00
C TRP A 24 1.17 5.91 -1.12
N LEU A 25 0.43 4.81 -1.29
CA LEU A 25 -0.44 4.54 -2.43
C LEU A 25 -1.77 5.29 -2.32
N ASP A 26 -2.17 6.00 -3.36
CA ASP A 26 -3.53 6.47 -3.57
C ASP A 26 -4.38 5.33 -4.14
N ILE A 27 -5.12 4.65 -3.27
CA ILE A 27 -5.94 3.50 -3.66
C ILE A 27 -7.10 3.93 -4.58
N PHE A 28 -7.65 5.15 -4.43
CA PHE A 28 -8.70 5.62 -5.33
C PHE A 28 -8.16 5.81 -6.73
N LYS A 29 -7.03 6.51 -6.87
CA LYS A 29 -6.38 6.73 -8.15
C LYS A 29 -5.99 5.41 -8.81
N LEU A 30 -5.44 4.46 -8.05
CA LEU A 30 -5.09 3.15 -8.58
C LEU A 30 -6.30 2.44 -9.19
N PHE A 31 -7.42 2.42 -8.49
CA PHE A 31 -8.59 1.70 -8.98
C PHE A 31 -9.32 2.45 -10.07
N ASP A 32 -9.46 3.76 -9.97
CA ASP A 32 -10.19 4.55 -10.95
C ASP A 32 -9.45 4.69 -12.28
N ASP A 33 -8.14 4.97 -12.24
CA ASP A 33 -7.35 5.21 -13.45
C ASP A 33 -6.88 3.93 -14.14
N TYR A 34 -6.60 2.85 -13.36
CA TYR A 34 -5.84 1.71 -13.89
C TYR A 34 -6.52 0.35 -13.76
N ILE A 35 -7.20 0.07 -12.66
CA ILE A 35 -7.70 -1.29 -12.37
C ILE A 35 -9.10 -1.51 -12.90
N LEU A 36 -10.02 -0.60 -12.64
CA LEU A 36 -11.39 -0.74 -13.11
C LEU A 36 -11.42 -0.59 -14.63
N PRO A 37 -11.94 -1.60 -15.35
CA PRO A 37 -11.89 -1.60 -16.80
C PRO A 37 -12.51 -0.34 -17.39
N SER A 38 -11.79 0.26 -18.31
CA SER A 38 -12.27 1.37 -19.16
C SER A 38 -13.40 0.95 -20.10
N SER A 39 -13.92 -0.25 -19.95
CA SER A 39 -14.88 -0.91 -20.85
C SER A 39 -16.28 -0.29 -20.86
N THR A 40 -16.53 0.75 -20.07
CA THR A 40 -17.74 1.55 -20.19
C THR A 40 -17.33 2.95 -20.60
N SER A 41 -17.78 3.36 -21.78
CA SER A 41 -17.75 4.74 -22.30
C SER A 41 -18.55 5.75 -21.44
N GLU A 42 -18.89 5.40 -20.23
CA GLU A 42 -19.55 6.26 -19.28
C GLU A 42 -18.52 7.06 -18.49
N VAL A 43 -18.71 8.37 -18.47
CA VAL A 43 -17.95 9.29 -17.63
C VAL A 43 -18.08 8.83 -16.19
N ARG A 44 -16.99 8.32 -15.60
CA ARG A 44 -16.95 7.97 -14.18
C ARG A 44 -17.05 9.26 -13.38
N THR A 45 -18.10 9.38 -12.62
CA THR A 45 -18.15 10.38 -11.56
C THR A 45 -17.53 9.76 -10.31
N ASN A 46 -16.64 10.47 -9.63
CA ASN A 46 -16.02 10.02 -8.38
C ASN A 46 -17.02 9.52 -7.33
N ASP A 47 -18.30 9.90 -7.45
CA ASP A 47 -19.37 9.52 -6.55
C ASP A 47 -19.80 8.05 -6.65
N ASN A 48 -19.37 7.33 -7.70
CA ASN A 48 -19.76 5.94 -7.94
C ASN A 48 -18.77 4.90 -7.40
N LEU A 49 -17.67 5.35 -6.78
CA LEU A 49 -16.65 4.47 -6.23
C LEU A 49 -16.59 4.58 -4.72
N SER A 50 -16.71 3.46 -4.02
CA SER A 50 -16.47 3.38 -2.58
C SER A 50 -15.54 2.22 -2.23
N ILE A 51 -14.68 2.42 -1.22
CA ILE A 51 -13.65 1.47 -0.81
C ILE A 51 -13.82 1.15 0.68
N LYS A 52 -13.86 -0.15 1.00
CA LYS A 52 -13.66 -0.68 2.35
C LYS A 52 -12.26 -1.29 2.42
N PHE A 53 -11.41 -0.67 3.21
CA PHE A 53 -10.01 -1.08 3.37
C PHE A 53 -9.85 -1.83 4.70
N PHE A 54 -9.58 -3.12 4.61
CA PHE A 54 -9.45 -4.01 5.77
C PHE A 54 -7.98 -4.17 6.15
N THR A 55 -7.69 -4.02 7.43
CA THR A 55 -6.32 -4.03 7.94
C THR A 55 -6.30 -4.32 9.45
N ALA A 56 -5.11 -4.42 10.04
CA ALA A 56 -4.93 -4.45 11.48
C ALA A 56 -3.77 -3.52 11.88
N ASN A 57 -3.84 -2.94 13.08
CA ASN A 57 -2.75 -2.10 13.56
C ASN A 57 -1.49 -2.95 13.80
N ILE A 58 -0.34 -2.49 13.33
CA ILE A 58 0.96 -3.11 13.58
C ILE A 58 1.19 -3.22 15.09
N VAL A 59 1.69 -4.37 15.54
CA VAL A 59 2.11 -4.59 16.93
C VAL A 59 3.54 -4.08 17.08
N GLU A 60 3.75 -2.98 17.79
CA GLU A 60 5.05 -2.34 17.97
C GLU A 60 6.14 -3.30 18.44
N LYS A 61 5.80 -4.19 19.41
CA LYS A 61 6.73 -5.18 19.97
C LYS A 61 7.21 -6.24 18.97
N ALA A 62 6.48 -6.40 17.85
CA ALA A 62 6.80 -7.35 16.79
C ALA A 62 7.22 -6.65 15.48
N ALA A 63 7.23 -5.31 15.45
CA ALA A 63 7.56 -4.52 14.28
C ALA A 63 9.07 -4.45 14.06
N THR A 64 9.49 -4.37 12.80
CA THR A 64 10.89 -4.23 12.41
C THR A 64 11.47 -2.85 12.77
N SER A 65 10.63 -1.80 12.75
CA SER A 65 10.99 -0.44 13.13
C SER A 65 10.03 0.07 14.19
N LYS A 66 10.56 0.86 15.15
CA LYS A 66 9.78 1.53 16.18
C LYS A 66 8.73 2.51 15.64
N ASP A 67 8.95 3.02 14.43
CA ASP A 67 8.06 3.99 13.79
C ASP A 67 6.96 3.34 12.95
N SER A 68 7.00 2.00 12.75
CA SER A 68 6.10 1.27 11.86
C SER A 68 4.61 1.53 12.13
N LEU A 69 4.20 1.58 13.40
CA LEU A 69 2.80 1.86 13.76
C LEU A 69 2.43 3.31 13.45
N ALA A 70 3.31 4.27 13.77
CA ALA A 70 3.08 5.69 13.50
C ALA A 70 2.98 5.97 11.99
N ASP A 71 3.83 5.33 11.20
CA ASP A 71 3.84 5.40 9.74
C ASP A 71 2.55 4.82 9.14
N GLN A 72 2.11 3.65 9.62
CA GLN A 72 0.85 3.06 9.20
C GLN A 72 -0.33 3.98 9.54
N GLN A 73 -0.36 4.56 10.74
CA GLN A 73 -1.42 5.49 11.15
C GLN A 73 -1.38 6.79 10.33
N ALA A 74 -0.19 7.27 9.94
CA ALA A 74 -0.06 8.40 9.03
C ALA A 74 -0.70 8.08 7.67
N TYR A 75 -0.44 6.89 7.13
CA TYR A 75 -1.05 6.44 5.88
C TYR A 75 -2.57 6.35 5.97
N HIS A 76 -3.12 5.74 7.01
CA HIS A 76 -4.56 5.66 7.20
C HIS A 76 -5.22 7.05 7.25
N ARG A 77 -4.60 8.01 7.98
CA ARG A 77 -5.08 9.40 7.99
C ARG A 77 -4.99 10.04 6.61
N ALA A 78 -3.89 9.80 5.89
CA ALA A 78 -3.70 10.32 4.54
C ALA A 78 -4.80 9.84 3.59
N LEU A 79 -5.10 8.54 3.60
CA LEU A 79 -6.20 7.97 2.83
C LEU A 79 -7.55 8.61 3.19
N THR A 80 -7.83 8.76 4.48
CA THR A 80 -9.08 9.39 4.95
C THR A 80 -9.19 10.86 4.51
N PHE A 81 -8.09 11.61 4.56
CA PHE A 81 -8.11 13.03 4.14
C PHE A 81 -8.14 13.21 2.62
N ASN A 82 -7.62 12.23 1.86
CA ASN A 82 -7.65 12.26 0.39
C ASN A 82 -8.99 11.78 -0.18
N SER A 83 -9.78 11.07 0.61
CA SER A 83 -11.09 10.57 0.17
C SER A 83 -12.19 11.64 0.33
N SER A 84 -13.17 11.62 -0.56
CA SER A 84 -14.41 12.37 -0.37
C SER A 84 -15.26 11.73 0.72
N ASN A 85 -16.17 12.49 1.30
CA ASN A 85 -17.01 12.03 2.40
C ASN A 85 -17.75 10.72 2.08
N GLY A 86 -17.52 9.71 2.92
CA GLY A 86 -18.19 8.40 2.85
C GLY A 86 -17.68 7.45 1.78
N GLN A 87 -16.66 7.82 1.01
CA GLN A 87 -16.11 6.93 -0.01
C GLN A 87 -15.10 5.91 0.53
N LEU A 88 -14.47 6.19 1.68
CA LEU A 88 -13.52 5.28 2.32
C LEU A 88 -13.98 4.91 3.73
N GLU A 89 -13.98 3.63 3.99
CA GLU A 89 -14.09 3.06 5.34
C GLU A 89 -12.86 2.19 5.62
N ILE A 90 -12.19 2.43 6.77
CA ILE A 90 -11.07 1.61 7.22
C ILE A 90 -11.55 0.71 8.36
N ILE A 91 -11.66 -0.58 8.08
CA ILE A 91 -12.15 -1.60 9.01
C ILE A 91 -10.96 -2.35 9.58
N LYS A 92 -10.86 -2.39 10.90
CA LYS A 92 -9.70 -2.96 11.59
C LYS A 92 -10.04 -4.27 12.29
N GLY A 93 -9.28 -5.30 11.93
CA GLY A 93 -9.05 -6.45 12.77
C GLY A 93 -7.99 -6.15 13.84
N TYR A 94 -7.38 -7.18 14.40
CA TYR A 94 -6.30 -7.03 15.38
C TYR A 94 -5.27 -8.15 15.24
N TYR A 95 -4.05 -7.89 15.73
CA TYR A 95 -3.03 -8.92 15.89
C TYR A 95 -3.05 -9.48 17.31
N SER A 96 -3.00 -10.80 17.41
CA SER A 96 -2.68 -11.50 18.66
C SER A 96 -1.21 -11.91 18.64
N VAL A 97 -0.52 -11.72 19.77
CA VAL A 97 0.87 -12.17 19.98
C VAL A 97 0.87 -13.06 21.20
N ASN A 98 0.98 -14.35 20.99
CA ASN A 98 0.91 -15.33 22.07
C ASN A 98 2.10 -16.28 22.03
N PRO A 99 2.67 -16.67 23.18
CA PRO A 99 3.60 -17.78 23.23
C PRO A 99 2.86 -19.07 22.87
N THR A 100 3.45 -19.87 21.99
CA THR A 100 2.93 -21.17 21.60
C THR A 100 4.06 -22.14 21.29
N ARG A 101 3.73 -23.40 21.12
CA ARG A 101 4.69 -24.42 20.71
C ARG A 101 4.42 -24.83 19.27
N ALA A 102 5.48 -25.01 18.50
CA ALA A 102 5.42 -25.48 17.14
C ALA A 102 6.45 -26.56 16.87
N PHE A 103 6.20 -27.38 15.84
CA PHE A 103 7.16 -28.37 15.39
C PHE A 103 8.31 -27.68 14.67
N LYS A 104 9.53 -28.00 15.07
CA LYS A 104 10.75 -27.54 14.43
C LYS A 104 11.02 -28.39 13.18
N ILE A 105 11.22 -27.75 12.03
CA ILE A 105 11.61 -28.45 10.82
C ILE A 105 13.03 -29.02 11.03
N ASP A 106 13.16 -30.33 10.84
CA ASP A 106 14.47 -30.99 10.89
C ASP A 106 15.27 -30.57 9.64
N GLN A 107 16.40 -29.87 9.85
CA GLN A 107 17.21 -29.37 8.74
C GLN A 107 17.94 -30.48 7.98
N LYS A 108 18.16 -31.66 8.63
CA LYS A 108 18.80 -32.82 7.99
C LYS A 108 17.80 -33.65 7.21
N GLU A 109 16.56 -33.70 7.70
CA GLU A 109 15.44 -34.43 7.10
C GLU A 109 14.20 -33.54 6.96
N PRO A 110 14.18 -32.56 6.00
CA PRO A 110 13.08 -31.58 5.88
C PRO A 110 11.69 -32.19 5.57
N LYS A 111 11.67 -33.45 5.11
CA LYS A 111 10.43 -34.19 4.81
C LYS A 111 9.93 -35.05 5.97
N LYS A 112 10.59 -35.03 7.11
CA LYS A 112 10.19 -35.74 8.32
C LYS A 112 8.81 -35.26 8.77
N HIS A 113 7.97 -36.20 9.22
CA HIS A 113 6.63 -35.84 9.67
C HIS A 113 6.67 -34.94 10.90
N PRO A 114 5.78 -33.93 10.99
CA PRO A 114 5.78 -32.98 12.11
C PRO A 114 5.73 -33.65 13.50
N ASN A 115 4.96 -34.72 13.66
CA ASN A 115 4.84 -35.47 14.91
C ASN A 115 6.11 -36.20 15.37
N GLU A 116 7.09 -36.33 14.48
CA GLU A 116 8.42 -36.90 14.77
C GLU A 116 9.49 -35.83 15.05
N CYS A 117 9.10 -34.57 14.93
CA CYS A 117 10.00 -33.43 15.11
C CYS A 117 9.95 -32.88 16.55
N GLU A 118 11.02 -32.18 16.92
CA GLU A 118 11.12 -31.49 18.19
C GLU A 118 10.10 -30.34 18.31
N TYR A 119 9.53 -30.14 19.50
CA TYR A 119 8.74 -28.95 19.82
C TYR A 119 9.64 -27.82 20.30
N VAL A 120 9.40 -26.62 19.78
CA VAL A 120 10.06 -25.40 20.21
C VAL A 120 9.02 -24.35 20.62
N ASP A 121 9.33 -23.55 21.62
CA ASP A 121 8.52 -22.41 21.99
C ASP A 121 8.76 -21.24 21.05
N ILE A 122 7.69 -20.66 20.54
CA ILE A 122 7.72 -19.52 19.59
C ILE A 122 6.75 -18.43 20.00
N TRP A 123 7.02 -17.22 19.57
CA TRP A 123 6.01 -16.17 19.54
C TRP A 123 5.20 -16.30 18.26
N LYS A 124 3.91 -16.58 18.37
CA LYS A 124 3.00 -16.61 17.22
C LYS A 124 2.31 -15.27 17.12
N LEU A 125 2.55 -14.60 15.98
CA LEU A 125 1.84 -13.40 15.56
C LEU A 125 0.77 -13.82 14.55
N GLU A 126 -0.49 -13.59 14.88
CA GLU A 126 -1.62 -13.92 14.00
C GLU A 126 -2.53 -12.70 13.83
N GLU A 127 -2.86 -12.41 12.60
CA GLU A 127 -3.96 -11.51 12.29
C GLU A 127 -5.29 -12.19 12.57
N LYS A 128 -6.26 -11.45 13.08
CA LYS A 128 -7.59 -11.94 13.44
C LYS A 128 -8.67 -11.02 12.88
N GLN A 129 -9.76 -11.61 12.44
CA GLN A 129 -11.00 -10.97 12.01
C GLN A 129 -11.00 -10.33 10.62
N THR A 130 -9.86 -10.08 9.97
CA THR A 130 -9.85 -9.33 8.69
C THR A 130 -10.66 -10.06 7.63
N ASP A 131 -10.43 -11.34 7.38
CA ASP A 131 -11.14 -12.13 6.35
C ASP A 131 -12.63 -12.28 6.67
N VAL A 132 -12.94 -12.50 7.94
CA VAL A 132 -14.33 -12.55 8.42
C VAL A 132 -15.02 -11.21 8.21
N ASN A 133 -14.34 -10.10 8.51
CA ASN A 133 -14.89 -8.76 8.29
C ASN A 133 -15.14 -8.51 6.79
N ILE A 134 -14.20 -8.86 5.91
CA ILE A 134 -14.38 -8.74 4.46
C ILE A 134 -15.63 -9.53 4.01
N ALA A 135 -15.73 -10.78 4.42
CA ALA A 135 -16.84 -11.65 4.03
C ALA A 135 -18.20 -11.12 4.52
N VAL A 136 -18.26 -10.71 5.80
CA VAL A 136 -19.49 -10.20 6.42
C VAL A 136 -19.92 -8.88 5.79
N GLU A 137 -18.99 -7.92 5.65
CA GLU A 137 -19.27 -6.61 5.09
C GLU A 137 -19.72 -6.71 3.63
N ALA A 138 -19.06 -7.55 2.82
CA ALA A 138 -19.42 -7.71 1.43
C ALA A 138 -20.81 -8.35 1.26
N LEU A 139 -21.13 -9.37 2.05
CA LEU A 139 -22.46 -9.99 2.05
C LEU A 139 -23.53 -9.01 2.53
N PHE A 140 -23.27 -8.29 3.62
CA PHE A 140 -24.21 -7.33 4.17
C PHE A 140 -24.51 -6.21 3.17
N ASP A 141 -23.48 -5.64 2.55
CA ASP A 141 -23.61 -4.57 1.56
C ASP A 141 -24.47 -5.03 0.35
N VAL A 142 -24.16 -6.19 -0.23
CA VAL A 142 -24.93 -6.72 -1.39
C VAL A 142 -26.37 -7.06 -1.02
N PHE A 143 -26.62 -7.38 0.24
CA PHE A 143 -27.97 -7.67 0.72
C PHE A 143 -28.80 -6.42 0.98
N THR A 144 -28.19 -5.34 1.46
CA THR A 144 -28.86 -4.15 2.00
C THR A 144 -28.83 -2.93 1.08
N ASP A 145 -27.90 -2.88 0.13
CA ASP A 145 -27.75 -1.75 -0.81
C ASP A 145 -27.96 -2.21 -2.26
N ASP A 146 -29.21 -2.18 -2.71
CA ASP A 146 -29.59 -2.55 -4.08
C ASP A 146 -29.04 -1.56 -5.15
N SER A 147 -28.41 -0.48 -4.75
CA SER A 147 -27.76 0.46 -5.68
C SER A 147 -26.35 0.02 -6.11
N ILE A 148 -25.77 -0.98 -5.45
CA ILE A 148 -24.48 -1.54 -5.84
C ILE A 148 -24.66 -2.41 -7.09
N GLU A 149 -23.90 -2.08 -8.14
CA GLU A 149 -23.92 -2.82 -9.40
C GLU A 149 -22.70 -3.74 -9.57
N GLN A 150 -21.60 -3.41 -8.88
CA GLN A 150 -20.36 -4.19 -8.91
C GLN A 150 -19.68 -4.20 -7.54
N VAL A 151 -19.17 -5.38 -7.18
CA VAL A 151 -18.23 -5.57 -6.05
C VAL A 151 -16.89 -6.04 -6.58
N VAL A 152 -15.81 -5.54 -6.00
CA VAL A 152 -14.44 -5.91 -6.40
C VAL A 152 -13.67 -6.37 -5.17
N PHE A 153 -13.14 -7.58 -5.21
CA PHE A 153 -12.30 -8.14 -4.14
C PHE A 153 -10.83 -8.03 -4.52
N VAL A 154 -10.03 -7.48 -3.63
CA VAL A 154 -8.58 -7.34 -3.80
C VAL A 154 -7.89 -8.30 -2.85
N THR A 155 -7.79 -9.54 -3.26
CA THR A 155 -7.25 -10.65 -2.47
C THR A 155 -6.88 -11.86 -3.34
N ASN A 156 -6.10 -12.78 -2.81
CA ASN A 156 -5.89 -14.12 -3.35
C ASN A 156 -6.06 -15.19 -2.25
N ASP A 157 -6.76 -14.83 -1.15
CA ASP A 157 -6.99 -15.70 -0.02
C ASP A 157 -8.26 -16.54 -0.22
N THR A 158 -8.08 -17.84 -0.15
CA THR A 158 -9.17 -18.81 -0.34
C THR A 158 -10.22 -18.82 0.77
N ASP A 159 -9.94 -18.21 1.91
CA ASP A 159 -10.91 -18.13 3.00
C ASP A 159 -12.15 -17.31 2.60
N LEU A 160 -12.02 -16.48 1.54
CA LEU A 160 -13.12 -15.72 0.96
C LEU A 160 -13.94 -16.47 -0.11
N GLU A 161 -13.54 -17.70 -0.52
CA GLU A 161 -14.25 -18.52 -1.52
C GLU A 161 -15.75 -18.58 -1.25
N ARG A 162 -16.13 -18.91 -0.01
CA ARG A 162 -17.54 -19.08 0.34
C ARG A 162 -18.35 -17.78 0.26
N ALA A 163 -17.74 -16.64 0.58
CA ALA A 163 -18.40 -15.36 0.46
C ALA A 163 -18.68 -15.02 -1.02
N LEU A 164 -17.68 -15.21 -1.89
CA LEU A 164 -17.81 -14.97 -3.33
C LEU A 164 -18.89 -15.88 -3.94
N GLU A 165 -18.88 -17.17 -3.60
CA GLU A 165 -19.89 -18.13 -4.03
C GLU A 165 -21.31 -17.68 -3.66
N LYS A 166 -21.50 -17.21 -2.42
CA LYS A 166 -22.79 -16.72 -1.96
C LYS A 166 -23.22 -15.45 -2.68
N ILE A 167 -22.32 -14.48 -2.84
CA ILE A 167 -22.60 -13.25 -3.59
C ILE A 167 -22.96 -13.60 -5.04
N LYS A 168 -22.21 -14.50 -5.68
CA LYS A 168 -22.51 -14.97 -7.04
C LYS A 168 -23.90 -15.59 -7.15
N SER A 169 -24.30 -16.41 -6.16
CA SER A 169 -25.61 -17.07 -6.15
C SER A 169 -26.79 -16.09 -6.03
N LEU A 170 -26.56 -14.89 -5.48
CA LEU A 170 -27.60 -13.82 -5.42
C LEU A 170 -27.89 -13.22 -6.80
N ASN A 171 -26.95 -13.28 -7.73
CA ASN A 171 -27.06 -12.74 -9.09
C ASN A 171 -27.53 -11.26 -9.13
N LYS A 172 -27.11 -10.47 -8.13
CA LYS A 172 -27.47 -9.04 -8.00
C LYS A 172 -26.40 -8.10 -8.53
N VAL A 173 -25.14 -8.50 -8.44
CA VAL A 173 -23.97 -7.63 -8.72
C VAL A 173 -22.96 -8.36 -9.59
N LYS A 174 -22.14 -7.62 -10.34
CA LYS A 174 -20.92 -8.15 -10.98
C LYS A 174 -19.82 -8.30 -9.96
N ILE A 175 -19.04 -9.38 -10.06
CA ILE A 175 -17.92 -9.66 -9.18
C ILE A 175 -16.62 -9.48 -9.94
N GLY A 176 -15.78 -8.53 -9.52
CA GLY A 176 -14.41 -8.40 -9.95
C GLY A 176 -13.45 -9.02 -8.94
N LEU A 177 -12.39 -9.63 -9.43
CA LEU A 177 -11.29 -10.15 -8.61
C LEU A 177 -9.98 -9.50 -9.05
N VAL A 178 -9.24 -8.91 -8.12
CA VAL A 178 -7.93 -8.31 -8.36
C VAL A 178 -6.92 -9.04 -7.50
N ILE A 179 -5.93 -9.65 -8.14
CA ILE A 179 -4.87 -10.35 -7.43
C ILE A 179 -3.79 -9.35 -7.05
N PRO A 180 -3.58 -9.09 -5.75
CA PRO A 180 -2.62 -8.12 -5.29
C PRO A 180 -1.19 -8.68 -5.36
N THR A 181 -0.64 -8.68 -6.54
CA THR A 181 0.74 -9.09 -6.84
C THR A 181 1.30 -8.25 -7.97
N THR A 182 2.60 -7.97 -7.93
CA THR A 182 3.34 -7.38 -9.07
C THR A 182 3.97 -8.45 -9.94
N ASP A 183 3.90 -9.71 -9.54
CA ASP A 183 4.42 -10.85 -10.29
C ASP A 183 3.42 -11.31 -11.35
N SER A 184 3.80 -11.20 -12.61
CA SER A 184 2.98 -11.62 -13.75
C SER A 184 2.84 -13.16 -13.87
N VAL A 185 3.66 -13.92 -13.16
CA VAL A 185 3.65 -15.39 -13.16
C VAL A 185 2.69 -15.96 -12.12
N ARG A 186 2.32 -15.17 -11.11
CA ARG A 186 1.39 -15.60 -10.08
C ARG A 186 -0.03 -15.70 -10.63
N TYR A 187 -0.59 -16.90 -10.60
CA TYR A 187 -1.97 -17.14 -11.05
C TYR A 187 -3.00 -16.82 -9.96
N PRO A 188 -4.20 -16.37 -10.36
CA PRO A 188 -5.36 -16.34 -9.50
C PRO A 188 -5.61 -17.72 -8.90
N ASN A 189 -6.09 -17.78 -7.67
CA ASN A 189 -6.55 -19.04 -7.11
C ASN A 189 -7.86 -19.45 -7.82
N GLU A 190 -7.87 -20.65 -8.41
CA GLU A 190 -9.01 -21.16 -9.17
C GLU A 190 -10.32 -21.14 -8.37
N LYS A 191 -10.25 -21.38 -7.06
CA LYS A 191 -11.40 -21.35 -6.16
C LYS A 191 -12.07 -19.98 -6.05
N LEU A 192 -11.31 -18.89 -6.24
CA LEU A 192 -11.85 -17.53 -6.26
C LEU A 192 -12.27 -17.14 -7.69
N ASP A 193 -11.44 -17.49 -8.66
CA ASP A 193 -11.59 -17.06 -10.06
C ASP A 193 -12.89 -17.58 -10.69
N ILE A 194 -13.33 -18.81 -10.35
CA ILE A 194 -14.59 -19.39 -10.84
C ILE A 194 -15.84 -18.58 -10.45
N HIS A 195 -15.76 -17.76 -9.41
CA HIS A 195 -16.89 -16.94 -8.96
C HIS A 195 -16.84 -15.52 -9.52
N ALA A 196 -15.70 -15.08 -10.08
CA ALA A 196 -15.54 -13.76 -10.64
C ALA A 196 -16.14 -13.64 -12.06
N ASP A 197 -16.67 -12.46 -12.39
CA ASP A 197 -17.10 -12.12 -13.76
C ASP A 197 -15.92 -11.57 -14.57
N TRP A 198 -14.93 -11.02 -13.90
CA TRP A 198 -13.64 -10.63 -14.47
C TRP A 198 -12.54 -10.71 -13.43
N THR A 199 -11.30 -10.94 -13.88
CA THR A 199 -10.13 -11.05 -13.01
C THR A 199 -8.96 -10.25 -13.55
N ARG A 200 -8.42 -9.38 -12.72
CA ARG A 200 -7.14 -8.72 -12.92
C ARG A 200 -6.04 -9.53 -12.25
N LYS A 201 -5.15 -10.12 -13.04
CA LYS A 201 -4.15 -11.10 -12.56
C LYS A 201 -2.99 -10.50 -11.79
N ASN A 202 -2.68 -9.21 -12.01
CA ASN A 202 -1.60 -8.50 -11.32
C ASN A 202 -1.80 -6.98 -11.39
N ILE A 203 -1.10 -6.27 -10.54
CA ILE A 203 -0.99 -4.81 -10.53
C ILE A 203 0.41 -4.46 -11.04
N LEU A 204 0.51 -3.61 -12.06
CA LEU A 204 1.80 -3.25 -12.63
C LEU A 204 2.56 -2.29 -11.70
N ILE A 205 3.88 -2.40 -11.69
CA ILE A 205 4.75 -1.49 -10.90
C ILE A 205 4.54 -0.03 -11.35
N GLU A 206 4.35 0.20 -12.66
CA GLU A 206 4.11 1.54 -13.18
C GLU A 206 2.77 2.11 -12.69
N GLU A 207 1.72 1.29 -12.55
CA GLU A 207 0.43 1.69 -11.98
C GLU A 207 0.58 2.12 -10.51
N LEU A 208 1.38 1.37 -9.72
CA LEU A 208 1.69 1.74 -8.35
C LEU A 208 2.49 3.05 -8.27
N LYS A 209 3.47 3.23 -9.16
CA LYS A 209 4.28 4.43 -9.24
C LYS A 209 3.45 5.68 -9.57
N GLN A 210 2.56 5.57 -10.53
CA GLN A 210 1.69 6.66 -10.97
C GLN A 210 0.56 6.98 -9.97
N SER A 211 0.24 6.05 -9.08
CA SER A 211 -0.84 6.17 -8.10
C SER A 211 -0.33 6.52 -6.71
N GLN A 212 0.65 7.42 -6.59
CA GLN A 212 1.12 7.86 -5.27
C GLN A 212 0.34 9.07 -4.78
N LEU A 213 0.02 9.08 -3.49
CA LEU A 213 -0.51 10.25 -2.81
C LEU A 213 0.49 11.41 -2.84
N PRO A 214 0.05 12.68 -2.83
CA PRO A 214 0.92 13.82 -2.59
C PRO A 214 1.75 13.62 -1.31
N ARG A 215 3.03 14.06 -1.32
CA ARG A 215 3.90 13.91 -0.15
C ARG A 215 3.30 14.48 1.14
N VAL A 216 2.56 15.57 1.02
CA VAL A 216 1.85 16.21 2.14
C VAL A 216 0.37 16.34 1.78
N ILE A 217 -0.48 15.80 2.62
CA ILE A 217 -1.93 15.91 2.49
C ILE A 217 -2.45 16.83 3.56
N GLN A 218 -3.19 17.83 3.13
CA GLN A 218 -3.88 18.77 4.01
C GLN A 218 -5.16 18.11 4.55
N GLY A 219 -5.37 18.17 5.86
CA GLY A 219 -6.56 17.63 6.50
C GLY A 219 -6.50 17.73 8.01
N GLY A 220 -7.66 17.85 8.64
CA GLY A 220 -7.77 18.00 10.08
C GLY A 220 -6.99 19.19 10.64
N ARG A 221 -6.48 19.05 11.88
CA ARG A 221 -5.70 20.12 12.57
C ARG A 221 -4.26 20.20 12.10
N LYS A 222 -3.70 19.14 11.55
CA LYS A 222 -2.31 19.05 11.11
C LYS A 222 -2.23 18.28 9.80
N PRO A 223 -1.38 18.73 8.85
CA PRO A 223 -1.13 17.97 7.63
C PRO A 223 -0.47 16.61 7.95
N VAL A 224 -0.65 15.68 7.06
CA VAL A 224 0.00 14.36 7.11
C VAL A 224 1.01 14.28 5.99
N SER A 225 2.21 13.80 6.31
CA SER A 225 3.32 13.68 5.34
C SER A 225 3.72 12.22 5.14
N LYS A 226 4.19 11.91 3.93
CA LYS A 226 4.81 10.61 3.63
C LYS A 226 5.97 10.37 4.60
N PRO A 227 6.01 9.24 5.30
CA PRO A 227 7.13 8.87 6.17
C PRO A 227 8.44 8.76 5.38
N ILE A 228 9.56 9.21 5.97
CA ILE A 228 10.88 9.13 5.30
C ILE A 228 11.25 7.68 4.98
N GLY A 229 10.99 6.75 5.89
CA GLY A 229 11.23 5.32 5.68
C GLY A 229 10.40 4.66 4.58
N TRP A 230 9.54 5.43 3.89
CA TRP A 230 8.71 4.95 2.77
C TRP A 230 9.19 5.47 1.41
N PHE A 231 10.28 6.23 1.37
CA PHE A 231 10.99 6.55 0.14
C PHE A 231 11.89 5.39 -0.28
N GLY A 232 12.32 5.37 -1.53
CA GLY A 232 13.14 4.29 -2.07
C GLY A 232 14.53 4.20 -1.42
N GLN A 233 15.09 5.37 -1.07
CA GLN A 233 16.43 5.48 -0.44
C GLN A 233 16.35 6.37 0.81
N PRO A 234 15.76 5.87 1.92
CA PRO A 234 15.46 6.69 3.08
C PRO A 234 16.73 7.21 3.79
N GLU A 235 17.80 6.42 3.81
CA GLU A 235 19.06 6.81 4.43
C GLU A 235 19.73 7.95 3.64
N ILE A 236 19.77 7.85 2.32
CA ILE A 236 20.35 8.90 1.45
C ILE A 236 19.47 10.16 1.53
N LEU A 237 18.15 10.02 1.57
CA LEU A 237 17.23 11.14 1.74
C LEU A 237 17.47 11.89 3.06
N GLU A 238 17.66 11.16 4.16
CA GLU A 238 17.96 11.81 5.45
C GLU A 238 19.31 12.52 5.40
N GLU A 239 20.33 11.95 4.75
CA GLU A 239 21.62 12.59 4.53
C GLU A 239 21.49 13.86 3.70
N ILE A 240 20.70 13.84 2.62
CA ILE A 240 20.41 15.04 1.80
C ILE A 240 19.76 16.12 2.66
N ILE A 241 18.75 15.77 3.46
CA ILE A 241 18.06 16.73 4.32
C ILE A 241 19.02 17.33 5.36
N LEU A 242 19.88 16.52 5.98
CA LEU A 242 20.89 16.99 6.94
C LEU A 242 21.93 17.90 6.28
N THR A 243 22.34 17.58 5.06
CA THR A 243 23.23 18.43 4.27
C THR A 243 22.59 19.79 3.99
N LEU A 244 21.36 19.80 3.49
CA LEU A 244 20.64 21.04 3.19
C LEU A 244 20.38 21.89 4.44
N LEU A 245 20.17 21.28 5.61
CA LEU A 245 19.96 22.01 6.87
C LEU A 245 21.20 22.82 7.34
N GLN A 246 22.37 22.63 6.74
CA GLN A 246 23.54 23.46 7.02
C GLN A 246 23.35 24.90 6.51
N VAL A 247 22.52 25.10 5.48
CA VAL A 247 22.27 26.42 4.85
C VAL A 247 20.79 26.79 4.84
N GLU A 248 19.87 25.80 4.90
CA GLU A 248 18.44 26.04 4.92
C GLU A 248 17.88 26.13 6.35
N ALA A 249 17.02 27.13 6.60
CA ALA A 249 16.53 27.44 7.93
C ALA A 249 15.72 26.33 8.62
N ASN A 250 15.12 25.41 7.86
CA ASN A 250 14.29 24.33 8.39
C ASN A 250 13.98 23.25 7.35
N ARG A 251 13.47 22.09 7.81
CA ARG A 251 13.08 20.97 6.94
C ARG A 251 12.07 21.35 5.85
N THR A 252 11.18 22.29 6.08
CA THR A 252 10.22 22.73 5.05
C THR A 252 10.91 23.32 3.83
N LYS A 253 12.00 24.08 4.04
CA LYS A 253 12.79 24.63 2.93
C LYS A 253 13.61 23.55 2.22
N CYS A 254 14.13 22.55 2.95
CA CYS A 254 14.79 21.39 2.35
C CYS A 254 13.82 20.63 1.41
N TRP A 255 12.57 20.41 1.85
CA TRP A 255 11.56 19.79 1.00
C TRP A 255 11.24 20.64 -0.23
N ARG A 256 11.14 21.96 -0.11
CA ARG A 256 10.93 22.85 -1.27
C ARG A 256 12.07 22.77 -2.28
N TRP A 257 13.30 22.58 -1.81
CA TRP A 257 14.46 22.36 -2.66
C TRP A 257 14.33 21.01 -3.41
N LEU A 258 13.95 19.95 -2.73
CA LEU A 258 13.74 18.63 -3.32
C LEU A 258 12.56 18.56 -4.32
N GLU A 259 11.59 19.45 -4.19
CA GLU A 259 10.36 19.46 -5.00
C GLU A 259 10.43 20.39 -6.21
N LYS A 260 11.59 20.97 -6.51
CA LYS A 260 11.79 21.88 -7.66
C LYS A 260 12.92 21.42 -8.55
N PRO A 261 12.83 21.66 -9.86
CA PRO A 261 13.99 21.54 -10.74
C PRO A 261 15.18 22.34 -10.21
N LEU A 262 16.39 21.84 -10.44
CA LEU A 262 17.63 22.49 -9.97
C LEU A 262 18.41 23.08 -11.16
N PRO A 263 19.02 24.25 -10.97
CA PRO A 263 19.95 24.80 -11.94
C PRO A 263 21.23 23.95 -12.01
N SER A 264 22.08 24.24 -12.99
CA SER A 264 23.44 23.69 -13.05
C SER A 264 24.28 24.19 -11.88
N PHE A 265 25.16 23.33 -11.37
CA PHE A 265 26.17 23.67 -10.37
C PHE A 265 27.54 23.19 -10.87
N ASP A 266 28.46 24.10 -11.16
CA ASP A 266 29.81 23.80 -11.64
C ASP A 266 29.82 22.66 -12.71
N ASP A 267 30.22 21.47 -12.29
CA ASP A 267 30.34 20.26 -13.09
C ASP A 267 29.02 19.44 -13.18
N LEU A 268 27.95 19.86 -12.50
CA LEU A 268 26.65 19.19 -12.51
C LEU A 268 25.67 19.90 -13.46
N PRO A 269 25.11 19.20 -14.47
CA PRO A 269 24.13 19.78 -15.37
C PRO A 269 22.83 20.14 -14.65
N PRO A 270 21.91 20.94 -15.22
CA PRO A 270 20.63 21.23 -14.59
C PRO A 270 19.79 19.95 -14.47
N LEU A 271 19.09 19.80 -13.34
CA LEU A 271 18.04 18.78 -13.17
C LEU A 271 16.69 19.36 -13.60
N THR A 272 16.14 18.84 -14.69
CA THR A 272 14.83 19.26 -15.23
C THR A 272 13.70 18.71 -14.38
N ASP A 273 13.87 17.50 -13.83
CA ASP A 273 12.92 16.88 -12.93
C ASP A 273 13.24 17.24 -11.46
N PRO A 274 12.21 17.42 -10.62
CA PRO A 274 12.42 17.60 -9.19
C PRO A 274 13.22 16.44 -8.59
N PRO A 275 14.26 16.73 -7.77
CA PRO A 275 15.11 15.71 -7.14
C PRO A 275 14.38 14.62 -6.39
N ILE A 276 13.21 14.91 -5.82
CA ILE A 276 12.39 13.95 -5.09
C ILE A 276 11.96 12.75 -5.95
N LEU A 277 11.83 12.91 -7.26
CA LEU A 277 11.47 11.86 -8.20
C LEU A 277 12.64 10.90 -8.50
N LEU A 278 13.85 11.29 -8.13
CA LEU A 278 15.08 10.54 -8.35
C LEU A 278 15.49 9.70 -7.13
N LEU A 279 14.70 9.72 -6.05
CA LEU A 279 15.02 9.07 -4.77
C LEU A 279 14.63 7.58 -4.71
N ASP A 280 14.03 7.04 -5.75
CA ASP A 280 13.61 5.62 -5.78
C ASP A 280 14.76 4.66 -6.11
N ASN A 281 15.81 5.16 -6.75
CA ASN A 281 17.00 4.40 -7.15
C ASN A 281 18.25 4.94 -6.45
N GLU A 282 19.16 4.05 -6.03
CA GLU A 282 20.36 4.42 -5.27
C GLU A 282 21.32 5.32 -6.06
N GLU A 283 21.55 5.02 -7.35
CA GLU A 283 22.46 5.81 -8.18
C GLU A 283 21.94 7.23 -8.37
N THR A 284 20.66 7.37 -8.70
CA THR A 284 20.04 8.70 -8.88
C THR A 284 19.93 9.46 -7.58
N ALA A 285 19.68 8.80 -6.46
CA ALA A 285 19.66 9.43 -5.14
C ALA A 285 21.05 9.96 -4.73
N LYS A 286 22.14 9.25 -5.05
CA LYS A 286 23.52 9.72 -4.85
C LYS A 286 23.84 10.93 -5.70
N ILE A 287 23.31 11.00 -6.92
CA ILE A 287 23.42 12.20 -7.75
C ILE A 287 22.76 13.39 -7.03
N VAL A 288 21.52 13.23 -6.52
CA VAL A 288 20.83 14.28 -5.76
C VAL A 288 21.64 14.72 -4.54
N LEU A 289 22.28 13.79 -3.83
CA LEU A 289 23.17 14.13 -2.70
C LEU A 289 24.35 15.00 -3.15
N SER A 290 24.94 14.71 -4.31
CA SER A 290 26.02 15.55 -4.87
C SER A 290 25.53 16.98 -5.15
N TYR A 291 24.31 17.15 -5.67
CA TYR A 291 23.70 18.48 -5.84
C TYR A 291 23.51 19.20 -4.50
N ALA A 292 23.04 18.51 -3.47
CA ALA A 292 22.86 19.09 -2.13
C ALA A 292 24.20 19.55 -1.53
N GLN A 293 25.26 18.76 -1.71
CA GLN A 293 26.62 19.10 -1.27
C GLN A 293 27.17 20.35 -1.99
N LYS A 294 27.01 20.42 -3.31
CA LYS A 294 27.42 21.59 -4.10
C LYS A 294 26.61 22.83 -3.71
N TYR A 295 25.31 22.69 -3.58
CA TYR A 295 24.42 23.76 -3.13
C TYR A 295 24.90 24.37 -1.79
N THR A 296 25.20 23.51 -0.81
CA THR A 296 25.66 23.98 0.51
C THR A 296 27.04 24.65 0.47
N GLN A 297 27.95 24.19 -0.40
CA GLN A 297 29.27 24.82 -0.58
C GLN A 297 29.19 26.26 -1.09
N LEU A 298 28.20 26.55 -1.99
CA LEU A 298 28.00 27.89 -2.52
C LEU A 298 27.55 28.92 -1.46
N PHE A 299 26.92 28.48 -0.37
CA PHE A 299 26.44 29.36 0.70
C PHE A 299 27.40 29.45 1.90
N ASN A 300 28.42 28.56 1.96
CA ASN A 300 29.43 28.57 3.02
C ASN A 300 30.73 29.30 2.62
N ASN A 301 30.83 29.71 1.34
CA ASN A 301 31.87 30.60 0.80
C ASN A 301 31.33 32.02 0.64
#